data_e0cdd111f8063dde56175eaedc873d27
#
_entry.id   e0cdd111f8063dde56175eaedc873d27
#
_cell.length_a   1.000
_cell.length_b   1.000
_cell.length_c   1.000
_cell.angle_alpha   90.00
_cell.angle_beta   90.00
_cell.angle_gamma   90.00
#
_symmetry.space_group_name_H-M   'P 1'
#
loop_
_entity.id
_entity.type
_entity.pdbx_description
1 polymer ?
#
loop_
_entity_poly.entity_id
_entity_poly.type
_entity_poly.pdbx_seq_one_letter_code
_entity_poly.pdbx_strand_id
1 'polypeptide(L)'
;MAETAAGQEGRTAQPGRETPDWTELGRLLSRGYIDSGFIGGVTRVPVADVVRDMLSEARADEQVAELRRTAAAAGIDAGKARILEVGSGCGMTVVRGRTAHGLDIHGIEPSMGEYSSTLDVCRRLIDHYGLPADAVRDATGEAIPFLDASFDIVYSSNVLEHVGDPAAVLDEALRVLKPGGLLLIVVPNYGSWWEGHYGILWLPRMPAGLAKLYVRLFGRDPSYVDTLNLIDRPWFDRWLGRHPGGLEVLDWGWGVFEQRLRTLGFGDWAALSVAKRIVTFVHRSGLLEPAIWLARRLHWETPIIFAARKR
;
A
#
# COMPACT_ATOMS: atom_id res chain seq x y z
N MET A 1 24.46 28.76 -5.70
CA MET A 1 24.98 28.09 -4.48
C MET A 1 24.03 28.39 -3.32
N ALA A 2 23.63 27.40 -2.59
CA ALA A 2 22.69 27.42 -1.43
C ALA A 2 21.21 27.27 -1.80
N GLU A 3 20.82 26.00 -2.06
CA GLU A 3 19.41 25.59 -1.93
C GLU A 3 19.35 24.06 -1.82
N THR A 4 19.76 23.51 -0.66
CA THR A 4 19.67 22.07 -0.37
C THR A 4 19.58 21.84 1.16
N ALA A 5 18.73 22.59 1.85
CA ALA A 5 18.57 22.39 3.29
C ALA A 5 17.11 22.50 3.79
N ALA A 6 16.12 22.24 2.95
CA ALA A 6 14.71 22.24 3.36
C ALA A 6 14.12 20.85 3.16
N GLY A 7 14.28 19.96 4.12
CA GLY A 7 13.69 18.61 4.06
C GLY A 7 14.07 17.65 5.18
N GLN A 8 14.74 18.12 6.23
CA GLN A 8 15.19 17.24 7.34
C GLN A 8 14.52 17.51 8.69
N GLU A 9 13.55 18.40 8.76
CA GLU A 9 12.87 18.70 10.02
C GLU A 9 11.70 17.72 10.22
N GLY A 10 11.86 16.78 11.15
CA GLY A 10 10.82 15.84 11.60
C GLY A 10 11.29 14.42 11.90
N ARG A 11 12.58 14.11 11.71
CA ARG A 11 13.12 12.78 12.00
C ARG A 11 13.47 12.67 13.48
N THR A 12 12.64 11.98 14.26
CA THR A 12 12.93 11.70 15.68
C THR A 12 13.95 10.56 15.77
N ALA A 13 15.24 10.91 15.87
CA ALA A 13 16.29 9.94 16.15
C ALA A 13 16.14 9.45 17.61
N GLN A 14 16.28 8.13 17.81
CA GLN A 14 16.49 7.61 19.17
C GLN A 14 17.80 8.19 19.72
N PRO A 15 17.86 8.63 20.99
CA PRO A 15 19.07 9.20 21.56
C PRO A 15 20.22 8.18 21.50
N GLY A 16 21.30 8.53 20.77
CA GLY A 16 22.53 7.76 20.72
C GLY A 16 22.78 6.92 19.46
N ARG A 17 21.87 6.93 18.46
CA ARG A 17 22.12 6.30 17.14
C ARG A 17 22.36 7.36 16.07
N GLU A 18 23.37 7.11 15.20
CA GLU A 18 23.52 7.87 13.95
C GLU A 18 22.27 7.69 13.08
N THR A 19 21.95 8.69 12.26
CA THR A 19 20.88 8.56 11.27
C THR A 19 21.29 7.56 10.16
N PRO A 20 20.36 6.77 9.57
CA PRO A 20 20.70 5.93 8.44
C PRO A 20 21.33 6.74 7.29
N ASP A 21 22.21 6.14 6.52
CA ASP A 21 22.66 6.77 5.27
C ASP A 21 21.54 6.77 4.22
N TRP A 22 20.63 7.73 4.40
CA TRP A 22 19.50 7.92 3.49
C TRP A 22 19.90 8.14 2.04
N THR A 23 21.13 8.67 1.82
CA THR A 23 21.66 8.91 0.47
C THR A 23 22.01 7.59 -0.21
N GLU A 24 22.65 6.66 0.51
CA GLU A 24 22.97 5.34 -0.01
C GLU A 24 21.70 4.51 -0.24
N LEU A 25 20.80 4.45 0.74
CA LEU A 25 19.53 3.74 0.62
C LEU A 25 18.71 4.28 -0.56
N GLY A 26 18.65 5.60 -0.72
CA GLY A 26 17.97 6.24 -1.83
C GLY A 26 18.60 5.90 -3.19
N ARG A 27 19.94 5.78 -3.27
CA ARG A 27 20.61 5.36 -4.52
C ARG A 27 20.29 3.90 -4.89
N LEU A 28 20.25 2.99 -3.90
CA LEU A 28 19.88 1.59 -4.13
C LEU A 28 18.47 1.47 -4.70
N LEU A 29 17.50 2.12 -4.07
CA LEU A 29 16.11 2.13 -4.55
C LEU A 29 16.01 2.78 -5.92
N SER A 30 16.67 3.93 -6.15
CA SER A 30 16.65 4.63 -7.43
C SER A 30 17.11 3.73 -8.58
N ARG A 31 18.19 2.96 -8.37
CA ARG A 31 18.68 1.99 -9.36
C ARG A 31 17.64 0.93 -9.67
N GLY A 32 17.05 0.30 -8.64
CA GLY A 32 16.02 -0.73 -8.83
C GLY A 32 14.84 -0.22 -9.66
N TYR A 33 14.30 0.96 -9.34
CA TYR A 33 13.18 1.54 -10.09
C TYR A 33 13.54 2.00 -11.51
N ILE A 34 14.77 2.44 -11.75
CA ILE A 34 15.24 2.80 -13.10
C ILE A 34 15.48 1.53 -13.91
N ASP A 35 16.15 0.53 -13.33
CA ASP A 35 16.52 -0.71 -14.02
C ASP A 35 15.28 -1.57 -14.35
N SER A 36 14.22 -1.49 -13.55
CA SER A 36 12.92 -2.14 -13.84
C SER A 36 12.15 -1.48 -14.98
N GLY A 37 12.56 -0.28 -15.45
CA GLY A 37 11.83 0.49 -16.45
C GLY A 37 10.55 1.17 -15.92
N PHE A 38 10.24 1.05 -14.63
CA PHE A 38 9.08 1.70 -14.02
C PHE A 38 9.12 3.22 -14.16
N ILE A 39 10.29 3.82 -13.88
CA ILE A 39 10.51 5.26 -14.06
C ILE A 39 10.68 5.58 -15.55
N GLY A 40 9.84 6.46 -16.05
CA GLY A 40 9.84 6.91 -17.44
C GLY A 40 8.95 6.07 -18.37
N GLY A 41 8.90 4.75 -18.20
CA GLY A 41 7.99 3.86 -18.94
C GLY A 41 6.57 3.89 -18.39
N VAL A 42 6.41 3.66 -17.09
CA VAL A 42 5.11 3.59 -16.42
C VAL A 42 4.75 4.92 -15.80
N THR A 43 5.51 5.38 -14.82
CA THR A 43 5.25 6.65 -14.13
C THR A 43 6.07 7.83 -14.71
N ARG A 44 5.51 9.04 -14.59
CA ARG A 44 6.23 10.31 -14.81
C ARG A 44 6.66 10.99 -13.52
N VAL A 45 6.40 10.34 -12.40
CA VAL A 45 6.87 10.83 -11.10
C VAL A 45 8.39 10.75 -11.09
N PRO A 46 9.11 11.83 -10.70
CA PRO A 46 10.56 11.80 -10.58
C PRO A 46 11.00 10.70 -9.60
N VAL A 47 12.06 9.95 -9.94
CA VAL A 47 12.58 8.87 -9.10
C VAL A 47 12.86 9.33 -7.67
N ALA A 48 13.36 10.55 -7.51
CA ALA A 48 13.64 11.13 -6.19
C ALA A 48 12.38 11.27 -5.33
N ASP A 49 11.23 11.57 -5.93
CA ASP A 49 9.95 11.68 -5.24
C ASP A 49 9.42 10.29 -4.84
N VAL A 50 9.56 9.29 -5.73
CA VAL A 50 9.20 7.90 -5.42
C VAL A 50 10.03 7.38 -4.25
N VAL A 51 11.34 7.57 -4.30
CA VAL A 51 12.27 7.12 -3.24
C VAL A 51 12.01 7.85 -1.93
N ARG A 52 11.80 9.18 -1.96
CA ARG A 52 11.44 9.95 -0.77
C ARG A 52 10.17 9.41 -0.13
N ASP A 53 9.16 9.10 -0.94
CA ASP A 53 7.89 8.57 -0.47
C ASP A 53 8.06 7.18 0.14
N MET A 54 8.88 6.31 -0.46
CA MET A 54 9.15 4.96 0.04
C MET A 54 9.94 4.94 1.37
N LEU A 55 10.82 5.93 1.58
CA LEU A 55 11.64 6.06 2.79
C LEU A 55 11.07 7.07 3.80
N SER A 56 9.82 7.50 3.64
CA SER A 56 9.20 8.51 4.49
C SER A 56 8.74 7.91 5.82
N GLU A 57 9.35 8.36 6.92
CA GLU A 57 8.90 8.04 8.28
C GLU A 57 7.47 8.53 8.52
N ALA A 58 7.14 9.75 8.07
CA ALA A 58 5.80 10.31 8.23
C ALA A 58 4.73 9.44 7.56
N ARG A 59 4.99 8.91 6.37
CA ARG A 59 4.06 7.99 5.70
C ARG A 59 3.93 6.66 6.43
N ALA A 60 5.02 6.11 6.94
CA ALA A 60 4.95 4.90 7.75
C ALA A 60 4.15 5.14 9.04
N ASP A 61 4.32 6.30 9.69
CA ASP A 61 3.53 6.68 10.86
C ASP A 61 2.05 6.85 10.53
N GLU A 62 1.70 7.41 9.35
CA GLU A 62 0.32 7.48 8.86
C GLU A 62 -0.28 6.09 8.63
N GLN A 63 0.49 5.16 8.05
CA GLN A 63 0.05 3.76 7.85
C GLN A 63 -0.19 3.06 9.19
N VAL A 64 0.72 3.23 10.16
CA VAL A 64 0.54 2.71 11.53
C VAL A 64 -0.70 3.31 12.19
N ALA A 65 -0.93 4.60 12.03
CA ALA A 65 -2.11 5.27 12.59
C ALA A 65 -3.41 4.74 11.95
N GLU A 66 -3.43 4.50 10.64
CA GLU A 66 -4.57 3.91 9.94
C GLU A 66 -4.84 2.49 10.41
N LEU A 67 -3.80 1.66 10.49
CA LEU A 67 -3.88 0.30 11.02
C LEU A 67 -4.48 0.29 12.44
N ARG A 68 -3.99 1.18 13.32
CA ARG A 68 -4.52 1.32 14.69
C ARG A 68 -5.98 1.73 14.72
N ARG A 69 -6.39 2.69 13.88
CA ARG A 69 -7.80 3.13 13.80
C ARG A 69 -8.71 2.00 13.36
N THR A 70 -8.30 1.27 12.31
CA THR A 70 -9.08 0.15 11.78
C THR A 70 -9.15 -1.01 12.77
N ALA A 71 -8.04 -1.33 13.44
CA ALA A 71 -8.00 -2.35 14.49
C ALA A 71 -8.93 -1.97 15.67
N ALA A 72 -8.90 -0.73 16.13
CA ALA A 72 -9.76 -0.23 17.20
C ALA A 72 -11.26 -0.30 16.81
N ALA A 73 -11.60 0.06 15.56
CA ALA A 73 -12.96 -0.08 15.04
C ALA A 73 -13.41 -1.56 14.98
N ALA A 74 -12.47 -2.48 14.79
CA ALA A 74 -12.69 -3.92 14.87
C ALA A 74 -12.64 -4.46 16.32
N GLY A 75 -12.46 -3.62 17.35
CA GLY A 75 -12.37 -4.02 18.74
C GLY A 75 -11.03 -4.67 19.13
N ILE A 76 -9.97 -4.47 18.33
CA ILE A 76 -8.63 -5.02 18.57
C ILE A 76 -7.68 -3.90 19.01
N ASP A 77 -7.00 -4.11 20.14
CA ASP A 77 -5.92 -3.22 20.59
C ASP A 77 -4.61 -3.56 19.85
N ALA A 78 -4.27 -2.76 18.85
CA ALA A 78 -3.06 -2.97 18.05
C ALA A 78 -1.77 -2.92 18.90
N GLY A 79 -1.77 -2.25 20.06
CA GLY A 79 -0.62 -2.20 20.96
C GLY A 79 -0.35 -3.52 21.68
N LYS A 80 -1.32 -4.44 21.72
CA LYS A 80 -1.22 -5.78 22.30
C LYS A 80 -1.27 -6.89 21.27
N ALA A 81 -1.57 -6.53 20.03
CA ALA A 81 -1.74 -7.45 18.92
C ALA A 81 -0.39 -7.85 18.32
N ARG A 82 -0.28 -9.09 17.89
CA ARG A 82 0.79 -9.53 17.01
C ARG A 82 0.37 -9.31 15.57
N ILE A 83 1.16 -8.53 14.83
CA ILE A 83 0.81 -8.01 13.52
C ILE A 83 1.75 -8.58 12.45
N LEU A 84 1.21 -8.99 11.32
CA LEU A 84 1.98 -9.33 10.12
C LEU A 84 1.70 -8.30 9.02
N GLU A 85 2.74 -7.71 8.45
CA GLU A 85 2.70 -6.96 7.20
C GLU A 85 3.13 -7.87 6.04
N VAL A 86 2.23 -8.08 5.06
CA VAL A 86 2.51 -8.83 3.84
C VAL A 86 2.92 -7.84 2.75
N GLY A 87 4.15 -7.98 2.23
CA GLY A 87 4.74 -7.04 1.29
C GLY A 87 5.25 -5.77 2.00
N SER A 88 6.27 -5.93 2.85
CA SER A 88 6.78 -4.81 3.67
C SER A 88 7.61 -3.80 2.88
N GLY A 89 7.97 -4.09 1.62
CA GLY A 89 8.80 -3.23 0.79
C GLY A 89 10.12 -2.88 1.50
N CYS A 90 10.39 -1.59 1.65
CA CYS A 90 11.57 -1.10 2.38
C CYS A 90 11.51 -1.30 3.91
N GLY A 91 10.43 -1.89 4.43
CA GLY A 91 10.29 -2.19 5.85
C GLY A 91 9.98 -0.98 6.74
N MET A 92 9.65 0.16 6.17
CA MET A 92 9.45 1.39 6.95
C MET A 92 8.32 1.28 7.97
N THR A 93 7.20 0.61 7.63
CA THR A 93 6.08 0.39 8.56
C THR A 93 6.51 -0.52 9.71
N VAL A 94 7.28 -1.59 9.44
CA VAL A 94 7.80 -2.49 10.47
C VAL A 94 8.78 -1.75 11.39
N VAL A 95 9.72 -1.01 10.80
CA VAL A 95 10.72 -0.25 11.56
C VAL A 95 10.04 0.78 12.46
N ARG A 96 9.18 1.64 11.90
CA ARG A 96 8.47 2.68 12.67
C ARG A 96 7.49 2.08 13.68
N GLY A 97 6.75 1.04 13.26
CA GLY A 97 5.84 0.32 14.14
C GLY A 97 6.52 -0.17 15.41
N ARG A 98 7.70 -0.78 15.28
CA ARG A 98 8.50 -1.28 16.41
C ARG A 98 9.17 -0.17 17.21
N THR A 99 9.86 0.76 16.53
CA THR A 99 10.76 1.72 17.20
C THR A 99 10.03 2.93 17.76
N ALA A 100 9.02 3.44 17.07
CA ALA A 100 8.30 4.65 17.47
C ALA A 100 6.93 4.35 18.10
N HIS A 101 6.30 3.25 17.74
CA HIS A 101 4.93 2.96 18.16
C HIS A 101 4.81 1.75 19.12
N GLY A 102 5.90 1.02 19.38
CA GLY A 102 5.93 -0.10 20.32
C GLY A 102 5.06 -1.29 19.90
N LEU A 103 4.86 -1.50 18.59
CA LEU A 103 4.05 -2.60 18.07
C LEU A 103 4.87 -3.89 17.93
N ASP A 104 4.23 -5.05 18.17
CA ASP A 104 4.76 -6.36 17.77
C ASP A 104 4.38 -6.64 16.31
N ILE A 105 5.05 -5.93 15.39
CA ILE A 105 4.84 -6.06 13.95
C ILE A 105 5.99 -6.80 13.29
N HIS A 106 5.66 -7.79 12.49
CA HIS A 106 6.55 -8.59 11.66
C HIS A 106 6.22 -8.34 10.19
N GLY A 107 7.17 -8.59 9.30
CA GLY A 107 6.95 -8.41 7.87
C GLY A 107 7.41 -9.61 7.05
N ILE A 108 6.92 -9.68 5.83
CA ILE A 108 7.50 -10.50 4.76
C ILE A 108 7.65 -9.65 3.50
N GLU A 109 8.77 -9.86 2.79
CA GLU A 109 9.08 -9.22 1.50
C GLU A 109 9.94 -10.16 0.66
N PRO A 110 9.60 -10.45 -0.60
CA PRO A 110 10.41 -11.35 -1.42
C PRO A 110 11.69 -10.70 -1.92
N SER A 111 12.77 -11.49 -1.99
CA SER A 111 14.07 -11.08 -2.56
C SER A 111 14.11 -11.15 -4.10
N MET A 112 13.05 -11.60 -4.74
CA MET A 112 12.98 -11.83 -6.18
C MET A 112 11.98 -10.85 -6.85
N GLY A 113 12.18 -10.60 -8.16
CA GLY A 113 11.28 -9.78 -8.96
C GLY A 113 11.76 -8.34 -9.13
N GLU A 114 10.85 -7.48 -9.61
CA GLU A 114 11.11 -6.07 -9.92
C GLU A 114 11.55 -5.24 -8.71
N TYR A 115 11.20 -5.68 -7.50
CA TYR A 115 11.42 -4.96 -6.25
C TYR A 115 12.48 -5.58 -5.35
N SER A 116 13.40 -6.41 -5.90
CA SER A 116 14.46 -7.07 -5.09
C SER A 116 15.30 -6.08 -4.29
N SER A 117 15.47 -4.84 -4.77
CA SER A 117 16.19 -3.79 -4.05
C SER A 117 15.48 -3.31 -2.78
N THR A 118 14.17 -3.53 -2.65
CA THR A 118 13.39 -3.11 -1.46
C THR A 118 13.77 -3.93 -0.24
N LEU A 119 13.91 -5.24 -0.38
CA LEU A 119 14.33 -6.11 0.73
C LEU A 119 15.77 -5.82 1.19
N ASP A 120 16.68 -5.49 0.26
CA ASP A 120 18.05 -5.12 0.64
C ASP A 120 18.09 -3.82 1.45
N VAL A 121 17.29 -2.84 1.06
CA VAL A 121 17.11 -1.59 1.83
C VAL A 121 16.46 -1.89 3.19
N CYS A 122 15.44 -2.73 3.21
CA CYS A 122 14.78 -3.17 4.44
C CYS A 122 15.77 -3.82 5.43
N ARG A 123 16.62 -4.75 4.99
CA ARG A 123 17.64 -5.40 5.81
C ARG A 123 18.62 -4.40 6.42
N ARG A 124 19.07 -3.41 5.64
CA ARG A 124 19.95 -2.34 6.14
C ARG A 124 19.26 -1.44 7.18
N LEU A 125 17.98 -1.15 7.01
CA LEU A 125 17.21 -0.39 8.00
C LEU A 125 17.02 -1.21 9.28
N ILE A 126 16.68 -2.49 9.18
CA ILE A 126 16.51 -3.40 10.32
C ILE A 126 17.82 -3.48 11.13
N ASP A 127 18.95 -3.68 10.46
CA ASP A 127 20.29 -3.71 11.09
C ASP A 127 20.60 -2.36 11.75
N HIS A 128 20.44 -1.25 11.03
CA HIS A 128 20.67 0.09 11.53
C HIS A 128 19.89 0.39 12.81
N TYR A 129 18.61 0.01 12.86
CA TYR A 129 17.75 0.21 14.04
C TYR A 129 17.94 -0.91 15.10
N GLY A 130 18.83 -1.90 14.87
CA GLY A 130 19.10 -3.01 15.78
C GLY A 130 17.88 -3.85 16.08
N LEU A 131 17.02 -4.01 15.10
CA LEU A 131 15.88 -4.90 15.16
C LEU A 131 16.33 -6.34 14.89
N PRO A 132 15.57 -7.35 15.34
CA PRO A 132 15.87 -8.74 14.99
C PRO A 132 15.90 -8.92 13.47
N ALA A 133 16.89 -9.65 12.96
CA ALA A 133 17.06 -9.88 11.52
C ALA A 133 15.83 -10.55 10.86
N ASP A 134 15.04 -11.28 11.65
CA ASP A 134 13.79 -11.91 11.23
C ASP A 134 12.55 -11.03 11.45
N ALA A 135 12.74 -9.74 11.78
CA ALA A 135 11.63 -8.78 11.85
C ALA A 135 10.92 -8.66 10.49
N VAL A 136 11.68 -8.77 9.38
CA VAL A 136 11.12 -8.98 8.03
C VAL A 136 11.80 -10.21 7.42
N ARG A 137 11.01 -11.19 7.00
CA ARG A 137 11.49 -12.43 6.39
C ARG A 137 11.41 -12.38 4.87
N ASP A 138 12.35 -13.03 4.22
CA ASP A 138 12.34 -13.25 2.78
C ASP A 138 11.29 -14.33 2.45
N ALA A 139 10.13 -13.91 1.95
CA ALA A 139 9.04 -14.80 1.60
C ALA A 139 8.01 -14.10 0.71
N THR A 140 7.28 -14.88 -0.10
CA THR A 140 6.14 -14.39 -0.86
C THR A 140 4.85 -14.49 -0.04
N GLY A 141 3.84 -13.70 -0.44
CA GLY A 141 2.53 -13.73 0.20
C GLY A 141 1.77 -15.04 -0.03
N GLU A 142 2.10 -15.77 -1.11
CA GLU A 142 1.52 -17.08 -1.42
C GLU A 142 2.05 -18.23 -0.55
N ALA A 143 3.15 -17.98 0.20
CA ALA A 143 3.78 -18.99 1.08
C ALA A 143 4.30 -18.31 2.35
N ILE A 144 3.42 -17.91 3.24
CA ILE A 144 3.74 -17.17 4.46
C ILE A 144 4.44 -18.09 5.48
N PRO A 145 5.71 -17.81 5.88
CA PRO A 145 6.54 -18.73 6.68
C PRO A 145 6.22 -18.63 8.19
N PHE A 146 4.96 -18.67 8.54
CA PHE A 146 4.46 -18.67 9.91
C PHE A 146 3.39 -19.74 10.10
N LEU A 147 3.24 -20.19 11.36
CA LEU A 147 2.22 -21.18 11.72
C LEU A 147 0.81 -20.63 11.59
N ASP A 148 -0.16 -21.52 11.47
CA ASP A 148 -1.59 -21.18 11.49
C ASP A 148 -1.94 -20.40 12.75
N ALA A 149 -2.89 -19.48 12.63
CA ALA A 149 -3.41 -18.68 13.74
C ALA A 149 -2.31 -18.02 14.60
N SER A 150 -1.27 -17.46 13.98
CA SER A 150 -0.13 -16.82 14.65
C SER A 150 -0.30 -15.33 14.90
N PHE A 151 -1.20 -14.65 14.15
CA PHE A 151 -1.33 -13.20 14.18
C PHE A 151 -2.75 -12.76 14.52
N ASP A 152 -2.84 -11.65 15.26
CA ASP A 152 -4.11 -11.00 15.59
C ASP A 152 -4.56 -10.06 14.46
N ILE A 153 -3.60 -9.52 13.70
CA ILE A 153 -3.82 -8.65 12.54
C ILE A 153 -2.91 -9.09 11.41
N VAL A 154 -3.45 -9.24 10.20
CA VAL A 154 -2.69 -9.34 8.95
C VAL A 154 -3.02 -8.12 8.11
N TYR A 155 -1.99 -7.36 7.76
CA TYR A 155 -2.06 -6.12 7.00
C TYR A 155 -1.28 -6.25 5.69
N SER A 156 -1.81 -5.70 4.61
CA SER A 156 -1.12 -5.58 3.32
C SER A 156 -1.56 -4.31 2.60
N SER A 157 -0.62 -3.61 1.99
CA SER A 157 -0.90 -2.35 1.28
C SER A 157 -0.15 -2.26 -0.03
N ASN A 158 -0.89 -2.13 -1.14
CA ASN A 158 -0.37 -2.03 -2.51
C ASN A 158 0.54 -3.21 -2.90
N VAL A 159 0.07 -4.43 -2.65
CA VAL A 159 0.80 -5.69 -2.89
C VAL A 159 -0.01 -6.64 -3.77
N LEU A 160 -1.31 -6.81 -3.51
CA LEU A 160 -2.12 -7.81 -4.21
C LEU A 160 -2.17 -7.61 -5.73
N GLU A 161 -2.02 -6.38 -6.18
CA GLU A 161 -1.94 -6.05 -7.61
C GLU A 161 -0.65 -6.55 -8.28
N HIS A 162 0.39 -6.91 -7.50
CA HIS A 162 1.71 -7.29 -8.00
C HIS A 162 2.09 -8.76 -7.79
N VAL A 163 1.28 -9.52 -7.05
CA VAL A 163 1.58 -10.93 -6.73
C VAL A 163 1.16 -11.88 -7.84
N GLY A 164 1.68 -13.11 -7.82
CA GLY A 164 1.35 -14.14 -8.80
C GLY A 164 -0.10 -14.61 -8.70
N ASP A 165 -0.57 -14.86 -7.47
CA ASP A 165 -1.96 -15.27 -7.19
C ASP A 165 -2.50 -14.51 -5.96
N PRO A 166 -3.25 -13.42 -6.16
CA PRO A 166 -3.82 -12.66 -5.05
C PRO A 166 -4.78 -13.46 -4.17
N ALA A 167 -5.41 -14.48 -4.73
CA ALA A 167 -6.30 -15.31 -3.95
C ALA A 167 -5.53 -16.24 -3.00
N ALA A 168 -4.42 -16.83 -3.47
CA ALA A 168 -3.52 -17.61 -2.62
C ALA A 168 -2.91 -16.77 -1.50
N VAL A 169 -2.55 -15.51 -1.78
CA VAL A 169 -2.06 -14.57 -0.74
C VAL A 169 -3.11 -14.34 0.34
N LEU A 170 -4.37 -14.09 -0.04
CA LEU A 170 -5.45 -13.90 0.93
C LEU A 170 -5.76 -15.20 1.71
N ASP A 171 -5.69 -16.35 1.05
CA ASP A 171 -5.91 -17.65 1.69
C ASP A 171 -4.81 -17.94 2.75
N GLU A 172 -3.54 -17.65 2.43
CA GLU A 172 -2.42 -17.74 3.37
C GLU A 172 -2.54 -16.70 4.51
N ALA A 173 -2.93 -15.46 4.18
CA ALA A 173 -3.23 -14.44 5.19
C ALA A 173 -4.29 -14.92 6.17
N LEU A 174 -5.37 -15.54 5.68
CA LEU A 174 -6.38 -16.16 6.53
C LEU A 174 -5.83 -17.33 7.33
N ARG A 175 -4.98 -18.17 6.75
CA ARG A 175 -4.39 -19.30 7.47
C ARG A 175 -3.65 -18.83 8.71
N VAL A 176 -2.78 -17.84 8.56
CA VAL A 176 -1.95 -17.33 9.67
C VAL A 176 -2.70 -16.41 10.63
N LEU A 177 -3.86 -15.90 10.24
CA LEU A 177 -4.73 -15.05 11.06
C LEU A 177 -5.49 -15.90 12.09
N LYS A 178 -5.50 -15.48 13.36
CA LYS A 178 -6.28 -16.10 14.45
C LYS A 178 -7.79 -15.96 14.21
N PRO A 179 -8.63 -16.88 14.71
CA PRO A 179 -10.06 -16.61 14.85
C PRO A 179 -10.30 -15.31 15.63
N GLY A 180 -11.23 -14.48 15.18
CA GLY A 180 -11.47 -13.14 15.74
C GLY A 180 -10.49 -12.06 15.26
N GLY A 181 -9.43 -12.44 14.55
CA GLY A 181 -8.41 -11.51 14.05
C GLY A 181 -8.88 -10.67 12.86
N LEU A 182 -8.15 -9.57 12.60
CA LEU A 182 -8.43 -8.60 11.54
C LEU A 182 -7.55 -8.85 10.31
N LEU A 183 -8.17 -9.04 9.16
CA LEU A 183 -7.55 -8.92 7.84
C LEU A 183 -7.78 -7.51 7.31
N LEU A 184 -6.70 -6.76 7.04
CA LEU A 184 -6.75 -5.40 6.50
C LEU A 184 -5.93 -5.31 5.21
N ILE A 185 -6.60 -5.13 4.10
CA ILE A 185 -6.00 -5.07 2.75
C ILE A 185 -6.29 -3.71 2.12
N VAL A 186 -5.22 -3.04 1.69
CA VAL A 186 -5.31 -1.80 0.90
C VAL A 186 -4.79 -2.08 -0.50
N VAL A 187 -5.62 -1.86 -1.53
CA VAL A 187 -5.27 -2.18 -2.91
C VAL A 187 -5.92 -1.19 -3.88
N PRO A 188 -5.26 -0.84 -5.01
CA PRO A 188 -5.90 -0.03 -6.05
C PRO A 188 -7.23 -0.65 -6.51
N ASN A 189 -8.22 0.19 -6.80
CA ASN A 189 -9.51 -0.25 -7.30
C ASN A 189 -9.57 -0.06 -8.82
N TYR A 190 -9.35 -1.13 -9.59
CA TYR A 190 -9.47 -1.06 -11.05
C TYR A 190 -10.92 -1.01 -11.56
N GLY A 191 -11.89 -1.12 -10.66
CA GLY A 191 -13.29 -0.77 -10.90
C GLY A 191 -13.59 0.72 -10.76
N SER A 192 -12.61 1.55 -10.41
CA SER A 192 -12.71 2.99 -10.19
C SER A 192 -12.15 3.81 -11.36
N TRP A 193 -12.05 5.10 -11.20
CA TRP A 193 -11.73 6.09 -12.23
C TRP A 193 -10.27 6.52 -12.26
N TRP A 194 -9.42 6.03 -11.34
CA TRP A 194 -8.03 6.43 -11.19
C TRP A 194 -7.09 5.24 -11.17
N GLU A 195 -6.02 5.34 -11.92
CA GLU A 195 -4.92 4.39 -11.90
C GLU A 195 -3.63 5.09 -11.41
N GLY A 196 -3.09 4.62 -10.29
CA GLY A 196 -2.03 5.29 -9.55
C GLY A 196 -0.63 5.10 -10.12
N HIS A 197 -0.31 3.94 -10.71
CA HIS A 197 1.02 3.65 -11.25
C HIS A 197 1.33 4.53 -12.46
N TYR A 198 0.39 4.60 -13.40
CA TYR A 198 0.49 5.47 -14.57
C TYR A 198 0.16 6.93 -14.28
N GLY A 199 -0.56 7.21 -13.18
CA GLY A 199 -1.02 8.56 -12.82
C GLY A 199 -2.01 9.14 -13.81
N ILE A 200 -2.95 8.33 -14.31
CA ILE A 200 -3.95 8.70 -15.33
C ILE A 200 -5.37 8.37 -14.89
N LEU A 201 -6.34 9.00 -15.55
CA LEU A 201 -7.73 8.55 -15.49
C LEU A 201 -7.82 7.12 -15.97
N TRP A 202 -8.72 6.36 -15.37
CA TRP A 202 -8.93 4.96 -15.69
C TRP A 202 -10.39 4.71 -16.09
N LEU A 203 -10.61 3.90 -17.11
CA LEU A 203 -11.94 3.44 -17.44
C LEU A 203 -12.27 2.23 -16.56
N PRO A 204 -13.30 2.33 -15.70
CA PRO A 204 -13.60 1.27 -14.74
C PRO A 204 -13.78 -0.10 -15.39
N ARG A 205 -13.16 -1.13 -14.81
CA ARG A 205 -13.23 -2.53 -15.26
C ARG A 205 -12.78 -2.75 -16.71
N MET A 206 -11.83 -1.95 -17.17
CA MET A 206 -11.26 -2.09 -18.52
C MET A 206 -10.52 -3.41 -18.62
N PRO A 207 -10.83 -4.26 -19.64
CA PRO A 207 -10.07 -5.49 -19.87
C PRO A 207 -8.61 -5.20 -20.19
N ALA A 208 -7.68 -6.07 -19.80
CA ALA A 208 -6.24 -5.87 -19.98
C ALA A 208 -5.83 -5.49 -21.41
N GLY A 209 -6.43 -6.12 -22.44
CA GLY A 209 -6.16 -5.77 -23.83
C GLY A 209 -6.54 -4.32 -24.19
N LEU A 210 -7.68 -3.84 -23.72
CA LEU A 210 -8.10 -2.44 -23.90
C LEU A 210 -7.26 -1.51 -23.04
N ALA A 211 -6.89 -1.92 -21.82
CA ALA A 211 -6.02 -1.17 -20.93
C ALA A 211 -4.66 -0.89 -21.56
N LYS A 212 -4.04 -1.91 -22.19
CA LYS A 212 -2.78 -1.76 -22.93
C LYS A 212 -2.88 -0.74 -24.07
N LEU A 213 -3.96 -0.81 -24.86
CA LEU A 213 -4.19 0.17 -25.92
C LEU A 213 -4.37 1.58 -25.33
N TYR A 214 -5.15 1.68 -24.26
CA TYR A 214 -5.45 2.94 -23.58
C TYR A 214 -4.18 3.61 -23.04
N VAL A 215 -3.34 2.88 -22.27
CA VAL A 215 -2.11 3.45 -21.70
C VAL A 215 -1.10 3.82 -22.79
N ARG A 216 -1.05 3.06 -23.90
CA ARG A 216 -0.22 3.40 -25.07
C ARG A 216 -0.60 4.73 -25.70
N LEU A 217 -1.89 5.08 -25.73
CA LEU A 217 -2.36 6.39 -26.24
C LEU A 217 -1.83 7.56 -25.40
N PHE A 218 -1.50 7.33 -24.12
CA PHE A 218 -0.86 8.30 -23.23
C PHE A 218 0.68 8.26 -23.31
N GLY A 219 1.26 7.50 -24.25
CA GLY A 219 2.70 7.35 -24.41
C GLY A 219 3.36 6.64 -23.23
N ARG A 220 2.65 5.63 -22.64
CA ARG A 220 3.14 4.82 -21.52
C ARG A 220 3.43 3.41 -21.98
N ASP A 221 4.27 2.69 -21.22
CA ASP A 221 4.58 1.30 -21.48
C ASP A 221 3.37 0.40 -21.16
N PRO A 222 2.78 -0.27 -22.18
CA PRO A 222 1.63 -1.13 -21.96
C PRO A 222 2.00 -2.49 -21.35
N SER A 223 3.27 -2.89 -21.34
CA SER A 223 3.71 -4.20 -20.84
C SER A 223 3.49 -4.32 -19.34
N TYR A 224 3.59 -3.21 -18.61
CA TYR A 224 3.35 -3.18 -17.17
C TYR A 224 1.91 -3.55 -16.78
N VAL A 225 0.92 -3.40 -17.68
CA VAL A 225 -0.45 -3.89 -17.42
C VAL A 225 -0.49 -5.41 -17.23
N ASP A 226 0.45 -6.15 -17.86
CA ASP A 226 0.53 -7.60 -17.73
C ASP A 226 1.07 -8.06 -16.36
N THR A 227 1.74 -7.18 -15.64
CA THR A 227 2.24 -7.44 -14.28
C THR A 227 1.20 -7.13 -13.19
N LEU A 228 0.05 -6.55 -13.59
CA LEU A 228 -0.97 -6.10 -12.65
C LEU A 228 -2.17 -7.03 -12.57
N ASN A 229 -2.54 -7.39 -11.37
CA ASN A 229 -3.85 -7.97 -11.08
C ASN A 229 -4.88 -6.83 -11.02
N LEU A 230 -5.78 -6.77 -12.00
CA LEU A 230 -6.79 -5.71 -12.07
C LEU A 230 -7.93 -5.98 -11.07
N ILE A 231 -7.63 -5.85 -9.79
CA ILE A 231 -8.54 -6.15 -8.67
C ILE A 231 -9.61 -5.07 -8.57
N ASP A 232 -10.86 -5.49 -8.38
CA ASP A 232 -12.02 -4.64 -8.12
C ASP A 232 -12.92 -5.25 -7.04
N ARG A 233 -13.99 -4.56 -6.68
CA ARG A 233 -14.95 -5.06 -5.69
C ARG A 233 -15.56 -6.42 -6.08
N PRO A 234 -16.04 -6.67 -7.31
CA PRO A 234 -16.51 -8.00 -7.75
C PRO A 234 -15.47 -9.11 -7.63
N TRP A 235 -14.17 -8.79 -7.76
CA TRP A 235 -13.12 -9.78 -7.54
C TRP A 235 -13.11 -10.26 -6.07
N PHE A 236 -13.19 -9.34 -5.11
CA PHE A 236 -13.31 -9.69 -3.69
C PHE A 236 -14.60 -10.46 -3.40
N ASP A 237 -15.73 -10.07 -4.00
CA ASP A 237 -17.01 -10.77 -3.79
C ASP A 237 -16.91 -12.23 -4.26
N ARG A 238 -16.21 -12.51 -5.37
CA ARG A 238 -15.96 -13.89 -5.83
C ARG A 238 -15.05 -14.66 -4.88
N TRP A 239 -13.98 -14.02 -4.35
CA TRP A 239 -13.10 -14.65 -3.38
C TRP A 239 -13.85 -14.94 -2.08
N LEU A 240 -14.61 -13.99 -1.54
CA LEU A 240 -15.45 -14.18 -0.35
C LEU A 240 -16.46 -15.33 -0.53
N GLY A 241 -17.00 -15.49 -1.72
CA GLY A 241 -17.92 -16.61 -2.05
C GLY A 241 -17.29 -17.99 -1.90
N ARG A 242 -15.95 -18.10 -1.91
CA ARG A 242 -15.23 -19.37 -1.63
C ARG A 242 -15.06 -19.65 -0.14
N HIS A 243 -15.31 -18.65 0.73
CA HIS A 243 -15.18 -18.73 2.18
C HIS A 243 -16.51 -18.44 2.89
N PRO A 244 -17.59 -19.19 2.63
CA PRO A 244 -18.91 -18.87 3.15
C PRO A 244 -18.92 -18.91 4.68
N GLY A 245 -19.27 -17.79 5.31
CA GLY A 245 -19.33 -17.65 6.78
C GLY A 245 -17.98 -17.54 7.49
N GLY A 246 -16.86 -17.67 6.78
CA GLY A 246 -15.52 -17.60 7.39
C GLY A 246 -15.04 -16.18 7.70
N LEU A 247 -15.68 -15.16 7.13
CA LEU A 247 -15.32 -13.77 7.29
C LEU A 247 -16.56 -12.91 7.54
N GLU A 248 -16.37 -11.90 8.39
CA GLU A 248 -17.30 -10.79 8.60
C GLU A 248 -16.65 -9.52 8.01
N VAL A 249 -17.18 -9.04 6.88
CA VAL A 249 -16.68 -7.79 6.28
C VAL A 249 -17.11 -6.61 7.12
N LEU A 250 -16.16 -5.82 7.57
CA LEU A 250 -16.37 -4.66 8.46
C LEU A 250 -16.42 -3.35 7.67
N ASP A 251 -15.51 -3.16 6.70
CA ASP A 251 -15.43 -1.94 5.91
C ASP A 251 -14.81 -2.21 4.53
N TRP A 252 -15.04 -1.28 3.61
CA TRP A 252 -14.47 -1.22 2.26
C TRP A 252 -13.68 0.07 1.99
N GLY A 253 -13.51 0.90 3.02
CA GLY A 253 -12.80 2.17 2.91
C GLY A 253 -13.64 3.32 2.38
N TRP A 254 -14.96 3.14 2.26
CA TRP A 254 -15.82 4.19 1.74
C TRP A 254 -15.72 5.50 2.54
N GLY A 255 -15.71 5.42 3.87
CA GLY A 255 -15.62 6.61 4.74
C GLY A 255 -14.35 7.41 4.52
N VAL A 256 -13.21 6.73 4.37
CA VAL A 256 -11.92 7.36 4.08
C VAL A 256 -11.94 8.02 2.68
N PHE A 257 -12.48 7.32 1.67
CA PHE A 257 -12.58 7.84 0.31
C PHE A 257 -13.47 9.09 0.25
N GLU A 258 -14.67 9.05 0.85
CA GLU A 258 -15.58 10.18 0.92
C GLU A 258 -14.96 11.38 1.64
N GLN A 259 -14.30 11.15 2.78
CA GLN A 259 -13.59 12.19 3.50
C GLN A 259 -12.51 12.85 2.62
N ARG A 260 -11.71 12.06 1.91
CA ARG A 260 -10.68 12.57 0.98
C ARG A 260 -11.30 13.44 -0.13
N LEU A 261 -12.42 13.02 -0.70
CA LEU A 261 -13.15 13.83 -1.68
C LEU A 261 -13.62 15.15 -1.08
N ARG A 262 -14.18 15.14 0.13
CA ARG A 262 -14.73 16.33 0.80
C ARG A 262 -13.67 17.33 1.23
N THR A 263 -12.52 16.84 1.72
CA THR A 263 -11.46 17.67 2.31
C THR A 263 -10.29 17.95 1.36
N LEU A 264 -10.29 17.37 0.14
CA LEU A 264 -9.14 17.33 -0.77
C LEU A 264 -7.89 16.70 -0.13
N GLY A 265 -8.11 15.88 0.89
CA GLY A 265 -7.07 15.26 1.72
C GLY A 265 -6.44 14.02 1.06
N PHE A 266 -5.86 14.19 -0.14
CA PHE A 266 -5.21 13.08 -0.88
C PHE A 266 -3.74 12.87 -0.50
N GLY A 267 -3.26 13.44 0.61
CA GLY A 267 -1.83 13.43 0.95
C GLY A 267 -0.98 14.19 -0.10
N ASP A 268 0.33 14.22 0.10
CA ASP A 268 1.25 14.94 -0.80
C ASP A 268 1.87 14.05 -1.88
N TRP A 269 1.21 12.98 -2.25
CA TRP A 269 1.69 12.07 -3.26
C TRP A 269 1.71 12.73 -4.64
N ALA A 270 2.88 12.81 -5.26
CA ALA A 270 3.06 13.45 -6.57
C ALA A 270 2.21 12.78 -7.67
N ALA A 271 2.01 11.45 -7.57
CA ALA A 271 1.15 10.68 -8.48
C ALA A 271 -0.32 11.12 -8.45
N LEU A 272 -0.79 11.76 -7.37
CA LEU A 272 -2.18 12.20 -7.21
C LEU A 272 -2.44 13.64 -7.69
N SER A 273 -1.45 14.33 -8.24
CA SER A 273 -1.56 15.74 -8.64
C SER A 273 -2.68 16.00 -9.67
N VAL A 274 -2.88 15.07 -10.61
CA VAL A 274 -3.97 15.15 -11.61
C VAL A 274 -5.32 14.85 -10.96
N ALA A 275 -5.40 13.81 -10.11
CA ALA A 275 -6.61 13.47 -9.38
C ALA A 275 -7.07 14.64 -8.48
N LYS A 276 -6.14 15.28 -7.76
CA LYS A 276 -6.43 16.49 -6.95
C LYS A 276 -7.05 17.61 -7.79
N ARG A 277 -6.53 17.87 -9.01
CA ARG A 277 -7.09 18.91 -9.90
C ARG A 277 -8.53 18.59 -10.33
N ILE A 278 -8.80 17.32 -10.65
CA ILE A 278 -10.14 16.87 -11.04
C ILE A 278 -11.11 17.05 -9.87
N VAL A 279 -10.76 16.56 -8.69
CA VAL A 279 -11.63 16.69 -7.51
C VAL A 279 -11.82 18.16 -7.11
N THR A 280 -10.78 19.00 -7.23
CA THR A 280 -10.90 20.45 -7.03
C THR A 280 -11.88 21.09 -8.01
N PHE A 281 -11.86 20.68 -9.27
CA PHE A 281 -12.81 21.14 -10.27
C PHE A 281 -14.25 20.73 -9.90
N VAL A 282 -14.47 19.48 -9.49
CA VAL A 282 -15.77 18.98 -9.03
C VAL A 282 -16.28 19.78 -7.84
N HIS A 283 -15.40 20.11 -6.87
CA HIS A 283 -15.75 20.98 -5.74
C HIS A 283 -16.23 22.37 -6.20
N ARG A 284 -15.44 23.01 -7.07
CA ARG A 284 -15.75 24.38 -7.56
C ARG A 284 -17.00 24.46 -8.43
N SER A 285 -17.34 23.37 -9.11
CA SER A 285 -18.54 23.32 -9.96
C SER A 285 -19.84 23.00 -9.19
N GLY A 286 -19.76 22.74 -7.87
CA GLY A 286 -20.91 22.35 -7.06
C GLY A 286 -21.41 20.91 -7.32
N LEU A 287 -20.62 20.10 -8.06
CA LEU A 287 -20.98 18.73 -8.44
C LEU A 287 -20.53 17.68 -7.44
N LEU A 288 -20.03 18.08 -6.25
CA LEU A 288 -19.45 17.16 -5.28
C LEU A 288 -20.44 16.09 -4.79
N GLU A 289 -21.64 16.51 -4.38
CA GLU A 289 -22.65 15.56 -3.85
C GLU A 289 -23.15 14.58 -4.92
N PRO A 290 -23.50 15.02 -6.15
CA PRO A 290 -23.78 14.09 -7.24
C PRO A 290 -22.62 13.13 -7.54
N ALA A 291 -21.37 13.62 -7.51
CA ALA A 291 -20.20 12.79 -7.76
C ALA A 291 -20.00 11.73 -6.64
N ILE A 292 -20.17 12.10 -5.38
CA ILE A 292 -20.12 11.17 -4.23
C ILE A 292 -21.23 10.13 -4.35
N TRP A 293 -22.46 10.54 -4.65
CA TRP A 293 -23.58 9.63 -4.84
C TRP A 293 -23.31 8.61 -5.95
N LEU A 294 -22.81 9.08 -7.10
CA LEU A 294 -22.46 8.23 -8.23
C LEU A 294 -21.31 7.27 -7.88
N ALA A 295 -20.25 7.78 -7.27
CA ALA A 295 -19.09 6.98 -6.86
C ALA A 295 -19.50 5.87 -5.88
N ARG A 296 -20.41 6.16 -4.92
CA ARG A 296 -20.95 5.16 -3.99
C ARG A 296 -21.77 4.10 -4.71
N ARG A 297 -22.59 4.50 -5.66
CA ARG A 297 -23.45 3.59 -6.45
C ARG A 297 -22.62 2.64 -7.31
N LEU A 298 -21.46 3.09 -7.80
CA LEU A 298 -20.59 2.36 -8.71
C LEU A 298 -19.43 1.64 -8.00
N HIS A 299 -19.32 1.75 -6.68
CA HIS A 299 -18.20 1.23 -5.89
C HIS A 299 -16.84 1.75 -6.38
N TRP A 300 -16.75 3.09 -6.49
CA TRP A 300 -15.55 3.78 -6.99
C TRP A 300 -14.59 4.22 -5.88
N GLU A 301 -14.76 3.72 -4.66
CA GLU A 301 -13.78 3.92 -3.60
C GLU A 301 -12.38 3.47 -4.08
N THR A 302 -11.40 4.36 -3.95
CA THR A 302 -10.01 4.07 -4.32
C THR A 302 -9.05 4.75 -3.37
N PRO A 303 -8.12 3.98 -2.78
CA PRO A 303 -8.00 2.51 -2.87
C PRO A 303 -9.18 1.80 -2.21
N ILE A 304 -9.38 0.52 -2.50
CA ILE A 304 -10.17 -0.37 -1.65
C ILE A 304 -9.40 -0.53 -0.34
N ILE A 305 -10.09 -0.32 0.79
CA ILE A 305 -9.58 -0.63 2.13
C ILE A 305 -10.48 -1.74 2.69
N PHE A 306 -10.15 -2.97 2.34
CA PHE A 306 -10.92 -4.13 2.75
C PHE A 306 -10.53 -4.53 4.18
N ALA A 307 -11.45 -4.35 5.11
CA ALA A 307 -11.31 -4.79 6.50
C ALA A 307 -12.32 -5.90 6.78
N ALA A 308 -11.84 -7.05 7.24
CA ALA A 308 -12.69 -8.20 7.59
C ALA A 308 -12.19 -8.90 8.84
N ARG A 309 -13.12 -9.41 9.66
CA ARG A 309 -12.83 -10.26 10.82
C ARG A 309 -12.94 -11.72 10.44
N LYS A 310 -11.94 -12.53 10.79
CA LYS A 310 -12.02 -13.99 10.69
C LYS A 310 -12.95 -14.53 11.77
N ARG A 311 -13.92 -15.36 11.39
CA ARG A 311 -14.85 -16.02 12.31
C ARG A 311 -14.31 -17.33 12.83
#